data_d69d0532c3261c90d8ddb6d37450485e
#
_entry.id   d69d0532c3261c90d8ddb6d37450485e
#
_cell.length_a   1.000
_cell.length_b   1.000
_cell.length_c   1.000
_cell.angle_alpha   90.00
_cell.angle_beta   90.00
_cell.angle_gamma   90.00
#
_symmetry.space_group_name_H-M   'P 1'
#
loop_
_entity.id
_entity.type
_entity.pdbx_description
1 polymer ?
#
loop_
_entity_poly.entity_id
_entity_poly.type
_entity_poly.pdbx_seq_one_letter_code
_entity_poly.pdbx_strand_id
1 'polypeptide(L)'
;MGGIGLVAALLLYLAAKKFYVYEDPRIAEVEALLPGANCGSCGYSGCHAFAVACCGAKSLDGLNCPVAGGPVMKSIGNIVGMAAPQVEAKVAVTACNGACALRPHTSLYDGVRSCALEA
;
A
#
# COMPACT_ATOMS: atom_id res chain seq x y z
N MET A 1 46.21 4.62 12.19
CA MET A 1 44.91 4.53 11.45
C MET A 1 43.87 3.62 12.13
N GLY A 2 44.23 2.62 12.94
CA GLY A 2 43.30 1.69 13.62
C GLY A 2 42.42 2.33 14.71
N GLY A 3 42.92 3.33 15.43
CA GLY A 3 42.17 3.93 16.54
C GLY A 3 40.89 4.69 16.11
N ILE A 4 40.93 5.39 14.98
CA ILE A 4 39.75 6.13 14.45
C ILE A 4 38.65 5.15 14.02
N GLY A 5 39.03 4.01 13.39
CA GLY A 5 38.07 2.98 12.98
C GLY A 5 37.38 2.34 14.18
N LEU A 6 38.09 2.10 15.28
CA LEU A 6 37.55 1.51 16.49
C LEU A 6 36.54 2.44 17.19
N VAL A 7 36.87 3.74 17.26
CA VAL A 7 35.95 4.75 17.83
C VAL A 7 34.69 4.88 16.97
N ALA A 8 34.83 4.94 15.62
CA ALA A 8 33.68 5.01 14.73
C ALA A 8 32.78 3.78 14.83
N ALA A 9 33.35 2.58 14.90
CA ALA A 9 32.59 1.33 15.06
C ALA A 9 31.82 1.32 16.40
N LEU A 10 32.45 1.78 17.49
CA LEU A 10 31.80 1.85 18.80
C LEU A 10 30.63 2.84 18.78
N LEU A 11 30.81 4.03 18.20
CA LEU A 11 29.75 5.04 18.08
C LEU A 11 28.57 4.53 17.24
N LEU A 12 28.82 3.87 16.10
CA LEU A 12 27.80 3.27 15.27
C LEU A 12 27.06 2.15 16.00
N TYR A 13 27.76 1.30 16.74
CA TYR A 13 27.15 0.25 17.54
C TYR A 13 26.22 0.83 18.62
N LEU A 14 26.66 1.85 19.35
CA LEU A 14 25.85 2.51 20.38
C LEU A 14 24.62 3.21 19.76
N ALA A 15 24.79 3.87 18.62
CA ALA A 15 23.70 4.48 17.88
C ALA A 15 22.68 3.43 17.42
N ALA A 16 23.14 2.35 16.79
CA ALA A 16 22.27 1.26 16.35
C ALA A 16 21.47 0.64 17.52
N LYS A 17 22.12 0.43 18.67
CA LYS A 17 21.45 -0.09 19.86
C LYS A 17 20.42 0.89 20.45
N LYS A 18 20.71 2.19 20.41
CA LYS A 18 19.80 3.23 20.94
C LYS A 18 18.60 3.48 20.04
N PHE A 19 18.77 3.37 18.71
CA PHE A 19 17.73 3.58 17.71
C PHE A 19 17.11 2.28 17.19
N TYR A 20 17.34 1.16 17.88
CA TYR A 20 16.71 -0.10 17.54
C TYR A 20 15.20 -0.01 17.76
N VAL A 21 14.43 -0.07 16.68
CA VAL A 21 12.97 -0.14 16.70
C VAL A 21 12.58 -1.62 16.71
N TYR A 22 11.87 -2.04 17.73
CA TYR A 22 11.32 -3.40 17.79
C TYR A 22 10.05 -3.43 16.93
N GLU A 23 10.10 -4.16 15.85
CA GLU A 23 8.93 -4.42 15.01
C GLU A 23 8.33 -5.79 15.37
N ASP A 24 7.00 -5.87 15.31
CA ASP A 24 6.27 -7.12 15.54
C ASP A 24 6.64 -8.12 14.42
N PRO A 25 7.07 -9.36 14.73
CA PRO A 25 7.44 -10.35 13.71
C PRO A 25 6.30 -10.67 12.75
N ARG A 26 5.04 -10.49 13.15
CA ARG A 26 3.86 -10.65 12.29
C ARG A 26 3.85 -9.69 11.10
N ILE A 27 4.48 -8.52 11.23
CA ILE A 27 4.56 -7.54 10.13
C ILE A 27 5.32 -8.15 8.95
N ALA A 28 6.45 -8.81 9.20
CA ALA A 28 7.23 -9.46 8.16
C ALA A 28 6.46 -10.61 7.48
N GLU A 29 5.68 -11.38 8.26
CA GLU A 29 4.83 -12.45 7.71
C GLU A 29 3.71 -11.90 6.82
N VAL A 30 3.05 -10.81 7.25
CA VAL A 30 2.01 -10.14 6.47
C VAL A 30 2.61 -9.52 5.20
N GLU A 31 3.77 -8.87 5.31
CA GLU A 31 4.47 -8.27 4.16
C GLU A 31 4.86 -9.33 3.11
N ALA A 32 5.30 -10.52 3.55
CA ALA A 32 5.66 -11.62 2.65
C ALA A 32 4.45 -12.17 1.84
N LEU A 33 3.23 -12.02 2.35
CA LEU A 33 2.00 -12.39 1.61
C LEU A 33 1.57 -11.33 0.59
N LEU A 34 2.02 -10.09 0.76
CA LEU A 34 1.68 -9.00 -0.13
C LEU A 34 2.52 -9.06 -1.42
N PRO A 35 2.01 -8.53 -2.54
CA PRO A 35 2.70 -8.63 -3.84
C PRO A 35 3.99 -7.80 -3.94
N GLY A 36 4.37 -7.04 -2.93
CA GLY A 36 5.59 -6.23 -2.92
C GLY A 36 5.64 -5.08 -3.93
N ALA A 37 4.53 -4.80 -4.61
CA ALA A 37 4.47 -3.81 -5.68
C ALA A 37 4.60 -2.35 -5.21
N ASN A 38 4.40 -2.08 -3.92
CA ASN A 38 4.46 -0.74 -3.32
C ASN A 38 3.68 0.34 -4.09
N CYS A 39 2.58 -0.06 -4.75
CA CYS A 39 1.82 0.77 -5.70
C CYS A 39 0.94 1.85 -5.04
N GLY A 40 0.75 1.81 -3.72
CA GLY A 40 -0.09 2.77 -3.00
C GLY A 40 -1.61 2.63 -3.21
N SER A 41 -2.09 1.68 -4.01
CA SER A 41 -3.54 1.50 -4.29
C SER A 41 -4.40 1.19 -3.06
N CYS A 42 -3.78 0.71 -1.99
CA CYS A 42 -4.43 0.49 -0.68
C CYS A 42 -4.53 1.76 0.17
N GLY A 43 -4.00 2.90 -0.29
CA GLY A 43 -3.95 4.16 0.46
C GLY A 43 -2.74 4.31 1.39
N TYR A 44 -1.82 3.35 1.41
CA TYR A 44 -0.58 3.39 2.21
C TYR A 44 0.64 3.61 1.31
N SER A 45 1.72 4.13 1.89
CA SER A 45 2.95 4.46 1.15
C SER A 45 3.69 3.25 0.56
N GLY A 46 3.34 2.03 0.97
CA GLY A 46 3.93 0.79 0.49
C GLY A 46 3.37 -0.42 1.21
N CYS A 47 3.78 -1.62 0.78
CA CYS A 47 3.32 -2.88 1.35
C CYS A 47 3.71 -3.03 2.82
N HIS A 48 4.90 -2.58 3.21
CA HIS A 48 5.35 -2.57 4.60
C HIS A 48 4.44 -1.69 5.49
N ALA A 49 4.15 -0.45 5.07
CA ALA A 49 3.27 0.45 5.82
C ALA A 49 1.85 -0.11 5.98
N PHE A 50 1.36 -0.80 4.95
CA PHE A 50 0.08 -1.51 5.01
C PHE A 50 0.13 -2.69 6.00
N ALA A 51 1.22 -3.48 6.01
CA ALA A 51 1.41 -4.58 6.96
C ALA A 51 1.44 -4.08 8.41
N VAL A 52 2.15 -2.99 8.68
CA VAL A 52 2.15 -2.31 10.00
C VAL A 52 0.75 -1.90 10.40
N ALA A 53 -0.02 -1.29 9.49
CA ALA A 53 -1.39 -0.88 9.74
C ALA A 53 -2.30 -2.08 10.04
N CYS A 54 -2.16 -3.21 9.33
CA CYS A 54 -2.92 -4.43 9.58
C CYS A 54 -2.63 -5.01 10.97
N CYS A 55 -1.36 -5.04 11.39
CA CYS A 55 -0.96 -5.56 12.69
C CYS A 55 -1.35 -4.64 13.86
N GLY A 56 -1.41 -3.34 13.63
CA GLY A 56 -1.79 -2.34 14.64
C GLY A 56 -3.28 -2.04 14.74
N ALA A 57 -4.07 -2.49 13.77
CA ALA A 57 -5.52 -2.26 13.74
C ALA A 57 -6.27 -3.13 14.76
N LYS A 58 -7.43 -2.68 15.21
CA LYS A 58 -8.37 -3.48 16.01
C LYS A 58 -9.34 -4.30 15.16
N SER A 59 -9.55 -3.90 13.91
CA SER A 59 -10.31 -4.63 12.90
C SER A 59 -9.69 -4.38 11.54
N LEU A 60 -9.90 -5.31 10.60
CA LEU A 60 -9.45 -5.16 9.20
C LEU A 60 -10.50 -4.43 8.33
N ASP A 61 -11.57 -3.89 8.93
CA ASP A 61 -12.60 -3.17 8.18
C ASP A 61 -12.01 -1.91 7.54
N GLY A 62 -12.15 -1.79 6.22
CA GLY A 62 -11.57 -0.70 5.45
C GLY A 62 -10.09 -0.89 5.06
N LEU A 63 -9.40 -1.88 5.62
CA LEU A 63 -8.04 -2.25 5.21
C LEU A 63 -8.13 -3.31 4.10
N ASN A 64 -7.92 -2.90 2.87
CA ASN A 64 -7.96 -3.81 1.73
C ASN A 64 -6.85 -3.50 0.74
N CYS A 65 -6.16 -4.56 0.29
CA CYS A 65 -5.22 -4.45 -0.83
C CYS A 65 -5.90 -4.95 -2.12
N PRO A 66 -6.26 -4.07 -3.06
CA PRO A 66 -6.96 -4.48 -4.27
C PRO A 66 -6.10 -5.37 -5.18
N VAL A 67 -4.77 -5.24 -5.10
CA VAL A 67 -3.84 -6.04 -5.91
C VAL A 67 -3.66 -7.45 -5.35
N ALA A 68 -3.63 -7.60 -4.02
CA ALA A 68 -3.49 -8.89 -3.35
C ALA A 68 -4.79 -9.74 -3.44
N GLY A 69 -5.93 -9.08 -3.47
CA GLY A 69 -7.24 -9.74 -3.58
C GLY A 69 -7.72 -10.41 -2.29
N GLY A 70 -8.94 -10.97 -2.36
CA GLY A 70 -9.61 -11.57 -1.20
C GLY A 70 -8.90 -12.77 -0.55
N PRO A 71 -8.28 -13.69 -1.30
CA PRO A 71 -7.58 -14.84 -0.70
C PRO A 71 -6.41 -14.42 0.19
N VAL A 72 -5.60 -13.45 -0.25
CA VAL A 72 -4.46 -12.95 0.53
C VAL A 72 -4.96 -12.20 1.76
N MET A 73 -6.03 -11.41 1.64
CA MET A 73 -6.62 -10.71 2.78
C MET A 73 -7.16 -11.68 3.85
N LYS A 74 -7.68 -12.85 3.45
CA LYS A 74 -8.07 -13.91 4.39
C LYS A 74 -6.86 -14.50 5.12
N SER A 75 -5.76 -14.73 4.41
CA SER A 75 -4.51 -15.22 5.02
C SER A 75 -3.94 -14.21 6.03
N ILE A 76 -3.95 -12.92 5.69
CA ILE A 76 -3.58 -11.84 6.61
C ILE A 76 -4.48 -11.83 7.84
N GLY A 77 -5.79 -11.96 7.66
CA GLY A 77 -6.75 -12.06 8.76
C GLY A 77 -6.42 -13.20 9.73
N ASN A 78 -6.02 -14.36 9.20
CA ASN A 78 -5.62 -15.52 10.02
C ASN A 78 -4.35 -15.25 10.84
N ILE A 79 -3.34 -14.57 10.27
CA ILE A 79 -2.08 -14.23 10.97
C ILE A 79 -2.34 -13.21 12.08
N VAL A 80 -3.14 -12.19 11.78
CA VAL A 80 -3.43 -11.12 12.73
C VAL A 80 -4.51 -11.53 13.75
N GLY A 81 -5.23 -12.63 13.47
CA GLY A 81 -6.32 -13.15 14.33
C GLY A 81 -7.63 -12.37 14.19
N MET A 82 -7.86 -11.74 13.04
CA MET A 82 -9.05 -10.93 12.75
C MET A 82 -9.81 -11.46 11.54
N ALA A 83 -11.13 -11.22 11.51
CA ALA A 83 -11.95 -11.55 10.35
C ALA A 83 -11.50 -10.72 9.13
N ALA A 84 -11.34 -11.39 7.98
CA ALA A 84 -11.02 -10.70 6.74
C ALA A 84 -12.19 -9.79 6.32
N PRO A 85 -11.93 -8.57 5.82
CA PRO A 85 -12.98 -7.69 5.36
C PRO A 85 -13.72 -8.32 4.18
N GLN A 86 -15.04 -8.25 4.21
CA GLN A 86 -15.90 -8.63 3.08
C GLN A 86 -15.83 -7.47 2.07
N VAL A 87 -14.97 -7.62 1.07
CA VAL A 87 -14.82 -6.60 0.02
C VAL A 87 -15.62 -7.04 -1.20
N GLU A 88 -16.66 -6.29 -1.53
CA GLU A 88 -17.34 -6.43 -2.81
C GLU A 88 -16.39 -5.99 -3.94
N ALA A 89 -16.30 -6.83 -4.98
CA ALA A 89 -15.51 -6.49 -6.15
C ALA A 89 -16.12 -5.29 -6.87
N LYS A 90 -15.50 -4.12 -6.73
CA LYS A 90 -15.88 -2.92 -7.46
C LYS A 90 -15.16 -2.91 -8.79
N VAL A 91 -15.92 -2.93 -9.88
CA VAL A 91 -15.39 -2.83 -11.25
C VAL A 91 -15.64 -1.41 -11.74
N ALA A 92 -14.60 -0.76 -12.25
CA ALA A 92 -14.76 0.53 -12.93
C ALA A 92 -15.51 0.29 -14.25
N VAL A 93 -16.70 0.84 -14.37
CA VAL A 93 -17.49 0.80 -15.60
C VAL A 93 -17.50 2.19 -16.21
N THR A 94 -17.00 2.30 -17.43
CA THR A 94 -17.09 3.53 -18.20
C THR A 94 -18.48 3.63 -18.83
N ALA A 95 -19.32 4.53 -18.34
CA ALA A 95 -20.65 4.78 -18.87
C ALA A 95 -20.64 5.68 -20.12
N CYS A 96 -19.50 5.79 -20.80
CA CYS A 96 -19.34 6.60 -22.01
C CYS A 96 -19.49 5.73 -23.25
N ASN A 97 -20.41 6.10 -24.17
CA ASN A 97 -20.58 5.45 -25.45
C ASN A 97 -19.70 6.05 -26.58
N GLY A 98 -18.72 6.90 -26.23
CA GLY A 98 -17.83 7.57 -27.19
C GLY A 98 -18.41 8.79 -27.89
N ALA A 99 -19.63 9.23 -27.56
CA ALA A 99 -20.26 10.40 -28.17
C ALA A 99 -19.81 11.69 -27.46
N CYS A 100 -18.93 12.46 -28.10
CA CYS A 100 -18.44 13.74 -27.57
C CYS A 100 -19.56 14.76 -27.29
N ALA A 101 -20.71 14.65 -27.97
CA ALA A 101 -21.85 15.53 -27.78
C ALA A 101 -22.57 15.37 -26.43
N LEU A 102 -22.38 14.21 -25.76
CA LEU A 102 -23.02 13.90 -24.47
C LEU A 102 -22.08 14.14 -23.28
N ARG A 103 -20.86 14.57 -23.52
CA ARG A 103 -19.88 14.83 -22.46
C ARG A 103 -20.17 16.18 -21.80
N PRO A 104 -20.36 16.22 -20.47
CA PRO A 104 -20.42 17.49 -19.75
C PRO A 104 -19.02 18.12 -19.80
N HIS A 105 -18.89 19.21 -20.57
CA HIS A 105 -17.64 19.97 -20.64
C HIS A 105 -17.42 20.73 -19.32
N THR A 106 -16.47 20.27 -18.53
CA THR A 106 -16.03 20.95 -17.29
C THR A 106 -14.94 21.99 -17.56
N SER A 107 -14.30 21.93 -18.74
CA SER A 107 -13.25 22.88 -19.15
C SER A 107 -13.28 23.08 -20.66
N LEU A 108 -12.91 24.29 -21.14
CA LEU A 108 -12.68 24.58 -22.55
C LEU A 108 -11.34 23.93 -22.95
N TYR A 109 -11.45 22.85 -23.71
CA TYR A 109 -10.28 22.19 -24.30
C TYR A 109 -10.06 22.72 -25.72
N ASP A 110 -8.88 23.31 -25.98
CA ASP A 110 -8.51 23.94 -27.26
C ASP A 110 -7.57 23.02 -28.10
N GLY A 111 -7.73 21.70 -28.01
CA GLY A 111 -6.93 20.71 -28.74
C GLY A 111 -7.76 19.81 -29.65
N VAL A 112 -7.11 18.77 -30.19
CA VAL A 112 -7.77 17.75 -30.99
C VAL A 112 -8.76 16.99 -30.10
N ARG A 113 -10.05 17.04 -30.45
CA ARG A 113 -11.13 16.40 -29.69
C ARG A 113 -11.08 14.88 -29.85
N SER A 114 -10.40 14.22 -28.92
CA SER A 114 -10.43 12.76 -28.80
C SER A 114 -10.38 12.37 -27.34
N CYS A 115 -11.10 11.30 -26.96
CA CYS A 115 -11.11 10.81 -25.57
C CYS A 115 -9.72 10.42 -25.06
N ALA A 116 -8.78 10.06 -25.95
CA ALA A 116 -7.41 9.72 -25.59
C ALA A 116 -6.52 10.93 -25.23
N LEU A 117 -6.90 12.14 -25.68
CA LEU A 117 -6.12 13.37 -25.49
C LEU A 117 -6.74 14.32 -24.46
N GLU A 118 -8.04 14.10 -24.12
CA GLU A 118 -8.78 14.91 -23.16
C GLU A 118 -8.87 14.27 -21.75
N ALA A 119 -8.23 13.08 -21.55
CA ALA A 119 -8.28 12.35 -20.29
C ALA A 119 -7.28 12.86 -19.24
#